data_19fe0b5c56242e274e5124fa6457e9a4
#
_entry.id   19fe0b5c56242e274e5124fa6457e9a4
#
_cell.length_a   1.000
_cell.length_b   1.000
_cell.length_c   1.000
_cell.angle_alpha   90.00
_cell.angle_beta   90.00
_cell.angle_gamma   90.00
#
_symmetry.space_group_name_H-M   'P 1'
#
loop_
_entity.id
_entity.type
_entity.pdbx_description
1 polymer ?
#
loop_
_entity_poly.entity_id
_entity_poly.type
_entity_poly.pdbx_seq_one_letter_code
_entity_poly.pdbx_strand_id
1 'polypeptide(L)'
;MTDTPNLGLPFIEGGQAQKHVTHNEALRILDAAIQIAVQDTDRTAPPAAPVAGQRHVVATGASGAWAGRAQTIAAWQDGAWAYLVPKPGWCVWSVADDAMLVFDGAGWRAVGLPALDSVDHLGINTTADSANLLSVKSGAALFAAIRSNHVCNELRP
;
A
#
# COMPACT_ATOMS: atom_id res chain seq x y z
N MET A 1 4.89 -3.99 -28.46
CA MET A 1 4.05 -3.38 -27.39
C MET A 1 4.30 -1.89 -27.47
N THR A 2 3.29 -1.13 -27.83
CA THR A 2 3.43 0.31 -28.09
C THR A 2 3.25 1.18 -26.85
N ASP A 3 2.71 0.59 -25.76
CA ASP A 3 2.37 1.32 -24.54
C ASP A 3 2.83 0.56 -23.27
N THR A 4 2.97 1.27 -22.15
CA THR A 4 3.31 0.67 -20.85
C THR A 4 2.11 -0.06 -20.26
N PRO A 5 2.31 -1.20 -19.53
CA PRO A 5 1.23 -2.09 -19.14
C PRO A 5 0.30 -1.57 -18.03
N ASN A 6 0.75 -0.67 -17.17
CA ASN A 6 -0.06 -0.18 -16.06
C ASN A 6 -0.74 1.16 -16.37
N LEU A 7 -0.01 2.11 -16.92
CA LEU A 7 -0.49 3.47 -17.16
C LEU A 7 -0.85 3.74 -18.64
N GLY A 8 -0.56 2.81 -19.55
CA GLY A 8 -0.82 3.01 -20.98
C GLY A 8 -0.01 4.16 -21.59
N LEU A 9 1.21 4.42 -21.09
CA LEU A 9 2.06 5.48 -21.62
C LEU A 9 2.66 5.06 -22.96
N PRO A 10 2.48 5.83 -24.05
CA PRO A 10 2.98 5.45 -25.35
C PRO A 10 4.50 5.51 -25.42
N PHE A 11 5.11 4.47 -26.00
CA PHE A 11 6.54 4.46 -26.30
C PHE A 11 6.85 5.27 -27.55
N ILE A 12 8.02 5.89 -27.57
CA ILE A 12 8.54 6.51 -28.80
C ILE A 12 9.05 5.41 -29.73
N GLU A 13 8.56 5.41 -30.97
CA GLU A 13 9.05 4.53 -32.02
C GLU A 13 10.43 4.97 -32.54
N GLY A 14 11.25 3.98 -32.94
CA GLY A 14 12.64 4.22 -33.33
C GLY A 14 12.77 5.00 -34.63
N GLY A 15 13.29 6.21 -34.57
CA GLY A 15 13.59 7.06 -35.74
C GLY A 15 14.58 8.19 -35.40
N GLN A 16 14.92 8.38 -34.13
CA GLN A 16 15.88 9.41 -33.72
C GLN A 16 16.99 8.77 -32.86
N ALA A 17 18.22 8.85 -33.28
CA ALA A 17 19.47 8.43 -32.66
C ALA A 17 19.35 8.05 -31.17
N GLN A 18 18.88 6.82 -30.88
CA GLN A 18 18.79 6.17 -29.53
C GLN A 18 18.03 6.92 -28.41
N LYS A 19 17.43 8.09 -28.67
CA LYS A 19 16.65 8.82 -27.66
C LYS A 19 15.44 8.01 -27.17
N HIS A 20 14.88 7.17 -28.03
CA HIS A 20 13.77 6.27 -27.68
C HIS A 20 14.14 5.28 -26.56
N VAL A 21 15.39 4.81 -26.49
CA VAL A 21 15.81 3.84 -25.47
C VAL A 21 15.70 4.44 -24.08
N THR A 22 16.40 5.56 -23.83
CA THR A 22 16.40 6.24 -22.52
C THR A 22 15.01 6.75 -22.14
N HIS A 23 14.25 7.27 -23.12
CA HIS A 23 12.90 7.77 -22.86
C HIS A 23 11.95 6.63 -22.48
N ASN A 24 11.95 5.53 -23.25
CA ASN A 24 11.08 4.39 -22.99
C ASN A 24 11.45 3.68 -21.68
N GLU A 25 12.72 3.66 -21.29
CA GLU A 25 13.14 3.17 -19.99
C GLU A 25 12.60 4.04 -18.84
N ALA A 26 12.67 5.37 -18.98
CA ALA A 26 12.06 6.28 -18.02
C ALA A 26 10.54 6.08 -17.91
N LEU A 27 9.83 5.86 -19.02
CA LEU A 27 8.40 5.54 -19.01
C LEU A 27 8.09 4.22 -18.29
N ARG A 28 8.92 3.17 -18.46
CA ARG A 28 8.76 1.90 -17.73
C ARG A 28 8.96 2.09 -16.23
N ILE A 29 9.93 2.90 -15.82
CA ILE A 29 10.15 3.22 -14.38
C ILE A 29 8.94 3.97 -13.82
N LEU A 30 8.43 4.97 -14.54
CA LEU A 30 7.24 5.71 -14.12
C LEU A 30 6.01 4.80 -14.02
N ASP A 31 5.79 3.93 -15.02
CA ASP A 31 4.70 2.97 -15.04
C ASP A 31 4.74 2.01 -13.84
N ALA A 32 5.93 1.62 -13.41
CA ALA A 32 6.09 0.75 -12.25
C ALA A 32 5.96 1.50 -10.91
N ALA A 33 6.31 2.81 -10.87
CA ALA A 33 6.44 3.60 -9.64
C ALA A 33 5.21 4.46 -9.32
N ILE A 34 4.30 4.65 -10.27
CA ILE A 34 3.09 5.47 -10.05
C ILE A 34 1.89 4.56 -9.80
N GLN A 35 1.02 4.93 -8.84
CA GLN A 35 -0.19 4.17 -8.49
C GLN A 35 0.13 2.69 -8.24
N ILE A 36 1.07 2.43 -7.34
CA ILE A 36 1.61 1.09 -7.14
C ILE A 36 0.57 0.19 -6.48
N ALA A 37 0.05 -0.78 -7.22
CA ALA A 37 -0.65 -1.93 -6.67
C ALA A 37 0.24 -3.17 -6.82
N VAL A 38 0.46 -3.89 -5.72
CA VAL A 38 1.22 -5.14 -5.68
C VAL A 38 0.29 -6.32 -5.45
N GLN A 39 0.59 -7.47 -6.04
CA GLN A 39 -0.25 -8.66 -5.92
C GLN A 39 -0.18 -9.24 -4.50
N ASP A 40 1.02 -9.27 -3.94
CA ASP A 40 1.32 -9.82 -2.62
C ASP A 40 2.60 -9.18 -2.04
N THR A 41 2.88 -9.49 -0.75
CA THR A 41 4.01 -8.94 0.00
C THR A 41 4.81 -10.01 0.75
N ASP A 42 4.37 -11.26 0.66
CA ASP A 42 4.90 -12.41 1.41
C ASP A 42 5.59 -13.45 0.52
N ARG A 43 5.59 -13.24 -0.79
CA ARG A 43 6.16 -14.17 -1.75
C ARG A 43 7.69 -14.18 -1.72
N THR A 44 8.27 -15.36 -1.61
CA THR A 44 9.72 -15.58 -1.55
C THR A 44 10.33 -16.04 -2.89
N ALA A 45 9.52 -16.25 -3.91
CA ALA A 45 10.00 -16.63 -5.24
C ALA A 45 9.11 -16.03 -6.32
N PRO A 46 9.67 -15.68 -7.50
CA PRO A 46 8.87 -15.15 -8.60
C PRO A 46 7.82 -16.17 -9.06
N PRO A 47 6.64 -15.71 -9.52
CA PRO A 47 5.67 -16.59 -10.17
C PRO A 47 6.24 -17.22 -11.43
N ALA A 48 5.83 -18.47 -11.74
CA ALA A 48 6.33 -19.21 -12.89
C ALA A 48 5.93 -18.59 -14.23
N ALA A 49 4.80 -17.91 -14.28
CA ALA A 49 4.28 -17.25 -15.48
C ALA A 49 3.81 -15.81 -15.13
N PRO A 50 4.75 -14.88 -14.99
CA PRO A 50 4.40 -13.50 -14.67
C PRO A 50 3.73 -12.80 -15.84
N VAL A 51 2.78 -11.92 -15.54
CA VAL A 51 2.07 -11.10 -16.53
C VAL A 51 2.70 -9.71 -16.61
N ALA A 52 2.77 -9.12 -17.80
CA ALA A 52 3.29 -7.77 -17.99
C ALA A 52 2.56 -6.76 -17.09
N GLY A 53 3.33 -5.92 -16.39
CA GLY A 53 2.82 -4.97 -15.40
C GLY A 53 2.59 -5.54 -14.00
N GLN A 54 2.69 -6.85 -13.81
CA GLN A 54 2.55 -7.46 -12.50
C GLN A 54 3.65 -7.00 -11.55
N ARG A 55 3.27 -6.64 -10.33
CA ARG A 55 4.19 -6.13 -9.28
C ARG A 55 4.01 -6.89 -7.98
N HIS A 56 5.11 -7.10 -7.25
CA HIS A 56 5.16 -7.77 -5.96
C HIS A 56 6.12 -7.05 -5.02
N VAL A 57 5.86 -7.04 -3.73
CA VAL A 57 6.90 -6.75 -2.74
C VAL A 57 7.65 -8.05 -2.48
N VAL A 58 8.97 -8.02 -2.63
CA VAL A 58 9.81 -9.20 -2.41
C VAL A 58 9.97 -9.46 -0.92
N ALA A 59 9.54 -10.62 -0.45
CA ALA A 59 9.66 -11.01 0.96
C ALA A 59 11.11 -11.27 1.38
N THR A 60 11.35 -11.25 2.69
CA THR A 60 12.65 -11.65 3.27
C THR A 60 12.90 -13.14 2.98
N GLY A 61 14.16 -13.49 2.68
CA GLY A 61 14.54 -14.86 2.34
C GLY A 61 14.19 -15.27 0.91
N ALA A 62 13.97 -14.29 0.03
CA ALA A 62 13.65 -14.55 -1.36
C ALA A 62 14.75 -15.32 -2.12
N SER A 63 14.31 -16.14 -3.07
CA SER A 63 15.13 -17.03 -3.89
C SER A 63 14.95 -16.80 -5.40
N GLY A 64 15.67 -17.57 -6.21
CA GLY A 64 15.60 -17.47 -7.65
C GLY A 64 16.03 -16.09 -8.16
N ALA A 65 15.30 -15.52 -9.12
CA ALA A 65 15.58 -14.21 -9.66
C ALA A 65 15.41 -13.08 -8.62
N TRP A 66 14.74 -13.33 -7.49
CA TRP A 66 14.52 -12.36 -6.43
C TRP A 66 15.53 -12.46 -5.28
N ALA A 67 16.52 -13.35 -5.36
CA ALA A 67 17.54 -13.51 -4.32
C ALA A 67 18.27 -12.17 -4.06
N GLY A 68 18.36 -11.78 -2.77
CA GLY A 68 19.00 -10.52 -2.36
C GLY A 68 18.18 -9.25 -2.64
N ARG A 69 16.90 -9.37 -3.04
CA ARG A 69 16.01 -8.26 -3.37
C ARG A 69 14.92 -8.01 -2.32
N ALA A 70 15.09 -8.51 -1.10
CA ALA A 70 14.10 -8.31 -0.03
C ALA A 70 13.67 -6.84 0.09
N GLN A 71 12.39 -6.64 0.36
CA GLN A 71 11.73 -5.34 0.53
C GLN A 71 11.66 -4.45 -0.74
N THR A 72 12.25 -4.87 -1.87
CA THR A 72 12.08 -4.14 -3.13
C THR A 72 10.74 -4.45 -3.78
N ILE A 73 10.27 -3.56 -4.65
CA ILE A 73 9.14 -3.84 -5.54
C ILE A 73 9.70 -4.47 -6.81
N ALA A 74 9.35 -5.73 -7.06
CA ALA A 74 9.65 -6.43 -8.30
C ALA A 74 8.51 -6.18 -9.30
N ALA A 75 8.80 -5.58 -10.44
CA ALA A 75 7.86 -5.32 -11.53
C ALA A 75 8.24 -6.15 -12.75
N TRP A 76 7.29 -6.89 -13.32
CA TRP A 76 7.53 -7.65 -14.55
C TRP A 76 7.29 -6.77 -15.78
N GLN A 77 8.37 -6.43 -16.47
CA GLN A 77 8.34 -5.55 -17.63
C GLN A 77 9.29 -6.08 -18.71
N ASP A 78 8.85 -6.03 -19.96
CA ASP A 78 9.68 -6.38 -21.12
C ASP A 78 10.34 -7.78 -21.03
N GLY A 79 9.63 -8.74 -20.42
CA GLY A 79 10.11 -10.11 -20.25
C GLY A 79 11.15 -10.30 -19.13
N ALA A 80 11.35 -9.32 -18.25
CA ALA A 80 12.30 -9.37 -17.16
C ALA A 80 11.75 -8.72 -15.88
N TRP A 81 12.38 -9.05 -14.73
CA TRP A 81 12.09 -8.38 -13.47
C TRP A 81 12.91 -7.10 -13.34
N ALA A 82 12.22 -5.96 -13.27
CA ALA A 82 12.78 -4.70 -12.82
C ALA A 82 12.56 -4.54 -11.30
N TYR A 83 13.53 -3.94 -10.60
CA TYR A 83 13.46 -3.79 -9.15
C TYR A 83 13.52 -2.32 -8.77
N LEU A 84 12.49 -1.86 -8.07
CA LEU A 84 12.48 -0.52 -7.48
C LEU A 84 12.82 -0.63 -6.01
N VAL A 85 13.85 0.09 -5.59
CA VAL A 85 14.23 0.19 -4.18
C VAL A 85 13.38 1.28 -3.54
N PRO A 86 12.49 0.93 -2.61
CA PRO A 86 11.60 1.93 -2.02
C PRO A 86 12.38 2.89 -1.13
N LYS A 87 11.85 4.10 -1.00
CA LYS A 87 12.33 5.09 -0.02
C LYS A 87 11.28 5.24 1.09
N PRO A 88 11.69 5.64 2.30
CA PRO A 88 10.73 5.92 3.37
C PRO A 88 9.60 6.84 2.90
N GLY A 89 8.36 6.45 3.21
CA GLY A 89 7.15 7.15 2.76
C GLY A 89 6.56 6.66 1.44
N TRP A 90 7.23 5.74 0.72
CA TRP A 90 6.58 5.11 -0.44
C TRP A 90 5.39 4.28 0.00
N CYS A 91 4.30 4.41 -0.75
CA CYS A 91 3.06 3.69 -0.49
C CYS A 91 2.74 2.73 -1.62
N VAL A 92 2.17 1.57 -1.29
CA VAL A 92 1.64 0.59 -2.23
C VAL A 92 0.29 0.08 -1.74
N TRP A 93 -0.60 -0.25 -2.68
CA TRP A 93 -1.80 -1.02 -2.39
C TRP A 93 -1.47 -2.51 -2.49
N SER A 94 -1.65 -3.26 -1.43
CA SER A 94 -1.57 -4.73 -1.46
C SER A 94 -2.93 -5.32 -1.83
N VAL A 95 -2.98 -6.04 -2.96
CA VAL A 95 -4.21 -6.68 -3.42
C VAL A 95 -4.56 -7.88 -2.53
N ALA A 96 -3.56 -8.65 -2.12
CA ALA A 96 -3.77 -9.81 -1.25
C ALA A 96 -4.27 -9.43 0.15
N ASP A 97 -3.76 -8.31 0.69
CA ASP A 97 -4.08 -7.86 2.06
C ASP A 97 -5.27 -6.89 2.10
N ASP A 98 -5.75 -6.42 0.92
CA ASP A 98 -6.77 -5.35 0.78
C ASP A 98 -6.43 -4.11 1.61
N ALA A 99 -5.16 -3.69 1.57
CA ALA A 99 -4.62 -2.67 2.45
C ALA A 99 -3.59 -1.77 1.78
N MET A 100 -3.55 -0.51 2.23
CA MET A 100 -2.46 0.41 1.92
C MET A 100 -1.27 0.12 2.83
N LEU A 101 -0.10 -0.06 2.24
CA LEU A 101 1.15 -0.23 2.96
C LEU A 101 2.07 0.97 2.73
N VAL A 102 2.85 1.33 3.74
CA VAL A 102 3.91 2.34 3.66
C VAL A 102 5.25 1.72 4.03
N PHE A 103 6.28 2.08 3.28
CA PHE A 103 7.67 1.71 3.60
C PHE A 103 8.24 2.68 4.63
N ASP A 104 8.70 2.19 5.77
CA ASP A 104 9.22 3.02 6.86
C ASP A 104 10.76 3.21 6.84
N GLY A 105 11.42 2.59 5.86
CA GLY A 105 12.88 2.57 5.73
C GLY A 105 13.51 1.22 6.05
N ALA A 106 12.79 0.34 6.74
CA ALA A 106 13.22 -1.02 7.09
C ALA A 106 12.30 -2.08 6.49
N GLY A 107 10.99 -1.80 6.43
CA GLY A 107 10.01 -2.74 5.92
C GLY A 107 8.67 -2.07 5.58
N TRP A 108 7.78 -2.87 5.03
CA TRP A 108 6.42 -2.46 4.69
C TRP A 108 5.48 -2.73 5.86
N ARG A 109 4.64 -1.76 6.17
CA ARG A 109 3.63 -1.86 7.25
C ARG A 109 2.30 -1.27 6.79
N ALA A 110 1.21 -1.84 7.25
CA ALA A 110 -0.10 -1.31 6.96
C ALA A 110 -0.25 0.13 7.48
N VAL A 111 -0.87 0.98 6.67
CA VAL A 111 -1.30 2.30 7.10
C VAL A 111 -2.54 2.10 7.95
N GLY A 112 -2.36 2.00 9.25
CA GLY A 112 -3.46 1.98 10.22
C GLY A 112 -4.01 3.39 10.45
N LEU A 113 -5.26 3.46 10.90
CA LEU A 113 -5.72 4.70 11.52
C LEU A 113 -4.85 4.96 12.76
N PRO A 114 -4.41 6.21 13.00
CA PRO A 114 -3.71 6.51 14.23
C PRO A 114 -4.58 6.12 15.43
N ALA A 115 -3.95 5.65 16.50
CA ALA A 115 -4.67 5.45 17.74
C ALA A 115 -5.36 6.75 18.13
N LEU A 116 -6.65 6.69 18.40
CA LEU A 116 -7.41 7.84 18.88
C LEU A 116 -7.21 7.94 20.39
N ASP A 117 -6.06 8.47 20.83
CA ASP A 117 -5.75 8.63 22.25
C ASP A 117 -6.60 9.76 22.87
N SER A 118 -6.93 10.78 22.07
CA SER A 118 -7.90 11.81 22.41
C SER A 118 -8.57 12.35 21.17
N VAL A 119 -9.85 12.64 21.25
CA VAL A 119 -10.64 13.33 20.24
C VAL A 119 -11.44 14.41 20.93
N ASP A 120 -11.49 15.59 20.35
CA ASP A 120 -12.29 16.70 20.91
C ASP A 120 -13.79 16.38 20.85
N HIS A 121 -14.22 15.76 19.75
CA HIS A 121 -15.62 15.40 19.52
C HIS A 121 -15.71 14.08 18.74
N LEU A 122 -16.60 13.19 19.13
CA LEU A 122 -16.91 11.96 18.41
C LEU A 122 -18.42 11.83 18.17
N GLY A 123 -18.84 11.91 16.92
CA GLY A 123 -20.21 11.67 16.49
C GLY A 123 -20.35 10.36 15.73
N ILE A 124 -21.26 9.49 16.13
CA ILE A 124 -21.61 8.26 15.42
C ILE A 124 -23.03 8.40 14.88
N ASN A 125 -23.17 8.47 13.54
CA ASN A 125 -24.40 8.79 12.84
C ASN A 125 -25.08 10.11 13.26
N THR A 126 -24.32 11.05 13.81
CA THR A 126 -24.76 12.37 14.22
C THR A 126 -23.56 13.30 14.40
N THR A 127 -23.78 14.58 14.54
CA THR A 127 -22.74 15.56 14.84
C THR A 127 -22.60 15.70 16.36
N ALA A 128 -21.38 15.61 16.87
CA ALA A 128 -21.04 15.98 18.24
C ALA A 128 -20.78 17.50 18.30
N ASP A 129 -20.94 18.11 19.47
CA ASP A 129 -20.74 19.53 19.73
C ASP A 129 -20.03 19.78 21.06
N SER A 130 -19.78 21.03 21.42
CA SER A 130 -19.07 21.40 22.65
C SER A 130 -19.80 21.03 23.95
N ALA A 131 -21.09 20.75 23.88
CA ALA A 131 -21.89 20.29 25.02
C ALA A 131 -21.97 18.75 25.06
N ASN A 132 -21.92 18.11 23.89
CA ASN A 132 -22.05 16.67 23.71
C ASN A 132 -20.82 16.14 22.94
N LEU A 133 -19.71 15.96 23.65
CA LEU A 133 -18.42 15.53 23.07
C LEU A 133 -18.49 14.12 22.44
N LEU A 134 -19.32 13.23 23.00
CA LEU A 134 -19.66 11.94 22.41
C LEU A 134 -21.15 11.92 22.09
N SER A 135 -21.48 11.88 20.81
CA SER A 135 -22.86 11.82 20.33
C SER A 135 -23.07 10.57 19.50
N VAL A 136 -24.03 9.73 19.90
CA VAL A 136 -24.38 8.49 19.19
C VAL A 136 -25.85 8.51 18.82
N LYS A 137 -26.16 8.39 17.54
CA LYS A 137 -27.52 8.23 17.03
C LYS A 137 -27.69 6.79 16.56
N SER A 138 -28.19 5.92 17.44
CA SER A 138 -28.41 4.50 17.17
C SER A 138 -29.62 4.00 17.96
N GLY A 139 -30.25 2.92 17.48
CA GLY A 139 -31.32 2.23 18.22
C GLY A 139 -30.81 1.46 19.44
N ALA A 140 -29.50 1.20 19.55
CA ALA A 140 -28.84 0.58 20.69
C ALA A 140 -27.37 0.98 20.74
N ALA A 141 -26.81 1.13 21.95
CA ALA A 141 -25.36 1.29 22.17
C ALA A 141 -24.93 0.33 23.28
N LEU A 142 -23.81 -0.39 23.06
CA LEU A 142 -23.20 -1.28 24.04
C LEU A 142 -21.86 -0.70 24.49
N PHE A 143 -21.73 -0.41 25.77
CA PHE A 143 -20.47 -0.07 26.42
C PHE A 143 -20.01 -1.29 27.22
N ALA A 144 -18.97 -1.99 26.76
CA ALA A 144 -18.46 -3.18 27.42
C ALA A 144 -16.99 -3.01 27.82
N ALA A 145 -16.64 -3.38 29.05
CA ALA A 145 -15.28 -3.51 29.51
C ALA A 145 -14.76 -4.93 29.26
N ILE A 146 -13.68 -5.08 28.52
CA ILE A 146 -13.12 -6.39 28.16
C ILE A 146 -12.26 -7.00 29.27
N ARG A 147 -11.77 -6.20 30.24
CA ARG A 147 -11.03 -6.70 31.40
C ARG A 147 -11.40 -5.90 32.64
N SER A 148 -11.83 -6.63 33.64
CA SER A 148 -12.20 -6.13 34.96
C SER A 148 -10.98 -5.70 35.78
N ASN A 149 -11.05 -4.62 36.51
CA ASN A 149 -11.11 -4.55 37.95
C ASN A 149 -11.46 -3.15 38.47
N HIS A 150 -11.81 -2.22 37.60
CA HIS A 150 -12.44 -0.98 38.04
C HIS A 150 -13.51 -0.56 37.04
N VAL A 151 -14.74 -0.93 37.34
CA VAL A 151 -15.90 -0.30 36.73
C VAL A 151 -16.16 0.97 37.54
N CYS A 152 -15.75 2.13 37.06
CA CYS A 152 -16.30 3.37 37.51
C CYS A 152 -17.70 3.52 36.94
N ASN A 153 -18.70 2.93 37.58
CA ASN A 153 -20.09 3.25 37.37
C ASN A 153 -20.41 4.52 38.17
N GLU A 154 -20.10 5.67 37.60
CA GLU A 154 -20.74 6.92 38.07
C GLU A 154 -21.25 7.67 36.85
N LEU A 155 -22.36 7.20 36.31
CA LEU A 155 -23.31 8.05 35.62
C LEU A 155 -24.10 8.77 36.71
N ARG A 156 -23.66 9.92 37.13
CA ARG A 156 -24.49 10.81 37.98
C ARG A 156 -25.53 11.49 37.08
N PRO A 157 -26.76 11.64 37.56
CA PRO A 157 -27.87 12.30 36.87
C PRO A 157 -27.61 13.78 36.61
#